data_daeb9db92c097889685636924ff93b49
#
_entry.id   daeb9db92c097889685636924ff93b49
#
_cell.length_a   1.000
_cell.length_b   1.000
_cell.length_c   1.000
_cell.angle_alpha   90.00
_cell.angle_beta   90.00
_cell.angle_gamma   90.00
#
_symmetry.space_group_name_H-M   'P 1'
#
loop_
_entity.id
_entity.type
_entity.pdbx_description
1 polymer ?
#
loop_
_entity_poly.entity_id
_entity_poly.type
_entity_poly.pdbx_seq_one_letter_code
_entity_poly.pdbx_strand_id
1 'polypeptide(L)'
;MTGPVVVVGAGHNGLVAACYLAQAGRDVVVVEQLDRPGGGSRTEETIPGYRFDLHSAAHNIINMTDIPAELDLAGAGLDYIEMDPFSVAVHADGRRVRFFRSIEQTVDSIAESSPAEAQAYRRFMDKSLPIVRTVMPAIRGDTLTRALPRQVANLARALRHDPLATARDAISPYDSLLRRWLPSDLTRGPVAAFAAHAGVGPTVPGGALFAFWQAAYHLFGQWHGRGGAQNLTNALVTRLTALGGQVRCSAPVERIDAPGGTVRAVVLKGGERIGTSSVITAINPQTALLRLLDPPLAGSAGADLAAARRSNVVQALVHVATDRLPAYPHSRPGDWNGLQSYVDRLDDLTTSWTRSEAGLLPDPLPLYAFTPSALDGSLAPPSHHTVYLACPAAPSRVEGGWPARRDELVEAALATMERRAPGFRSTIQGVSPWTPDDMDQAGGWPGGHPMHLDIALDQLGPFRPTRQLGRWRTPIDGLYISGAGTNPSGGIAGTPGRQAARALLADQTK
;
A
#
# COMPACT_ATOMS: atom_id res chain seq x y z
N MET A 1 -10.80 -23.07 -30.32
CA MET A 1 -9.60 -22.70 -29.52
C MET A 1 -10.03 -21.62 -28.55
N THR A 2 -9.92 -21.85 -27.28
CA THR A 2 -10.10 -20.83 -26.27
C THR A 2 -8.91 -19.84 -26.40
N GLY A 3 -9.20 -18.55 -26.65
CA GLY A 3 -8.16 -17.53 -26.74
C GLY A 3 -7.33 -17.40 -25.46
N PRO A 4 -6.35 -16.47 -25.39
CA PRO A 4 -5.51 -16.29 -24.21
C PRO A 4 -6.33 -15.86 -23.00
N VAL A 5 -5.83 -16.10 -21.79
CA VAL A 5 -6.35 -15.44 -20.58
C VAL A 5 -5.92 -13.98 -20.65
N VAL A 6 -6.88 -13.05 -20.56
CA VAL A 6 -6.57 -11.62 -20.58
C VAL A 6 -6.56 -11.09 -19.15
N VAL A 7 -5.45 -10.42 -18.77
CA VAL A 7 -5.34 -9.71 -17.50
C VAL A 7 -5.42 -8.22 -17.77
N VAL A 8 -6.39 -7.52 -17.17
CA VAL A 8 -6.60 -6.08 -17.32
C VAL A 8 -5.92 -5.34 -16.18
N GLY A 9 -4.88 -4.58 -16.50
CA GLY A 9 -4.03 -3.83 -15.59
C GLY A 9 -2.71 -4.53 -15.26
N ALA A 10 -1.59 -3.89 -15.59
CA ALA A 10 -0.23 -4.35 -15.33
C ALA A 10 0.37 -3.80 -14.02
N GLY A 11 -0.46 -3.57 -13.00
CA GLY A 11 0.01 -3.36 -11.64
C GLY A 11 0.54 -4.67 -11.04
N HIS A 12 1.27 -4.62 -9.92
CA HIS A 12 1.88 -5.80 -9.29
C HIS A 12 0.90 -6.98 -9.09
N ASN A 13 -0.36 -6.73 -8.72
CA ASN A 13 -1.36 -7.80 -8.56
C ASN A 13 -1.75 -8.47 -9.89
N GLY A 14 -1.88 -7.68 -10.96
CA GLY A 14 -2.17 -8.22 -12.31
C GLY A 14 -1.00 -9.03 -12.85
N LEU A 15 0.22 -8.51 -12.70
CA LEU A 15 1.45 -9.21 -13.11
C LEU A 15 1.67 -10.50 -12.31
N VAL A 16 1.41 -10.49 -11.00
CA VAL A 16 1.46 -11.72 -10.17
C VAL A 16 0.44 -12.73 -10.68
N ALA A 17 -0.82 -12.33 -10.95
CA ALA A 17 -1.82 -13.25 -11.50
C ALA A 17 -1.36 -13.83 -12.85
N ALA A 18 -0.83 -12.99 -13.73
CA ALA A 18 -0.33 -13.40 -15.04
C ALA A 18 0.83 -14.42 -14.92
N CYS A 19 1.78 -14.18 -14.01
CA CYS A 19 2.89 -15.12 -13.76
C CYS A 19 2.39 -16.49 -13.29
N TYR A 20 1.43 -16.55 -12.35
CA TYR A 20 0.87 -17.84 -11.89
C TYR A 20 0.10 -18.58 -12.99
N LEU A 21 -0.62 -17.85 -13.84
CA LEU A 21 -1.33 -18.45 -14.98
C LEU A 21 -0.35 -18.98 -16.03
N ALA A 22 0.66 -18.20 -16.40
CA ALA A 22 1.69 -18.62 -17.35
C ALA A 22 2.51 -19.80 -16.81
N GLN A 23 2.86 -19.81 -15.51
CA GLN A 23 3.51 -20.95 -14.85
C GLN A 23 2.65 -22.23 -14.87
N ALA A 24 1.32 -22.09 -14.91
CA ALA A 24 0.37 -23.20 -15.09
C ALA A 24 0.14 -23.58 -16.57
N GLY A 25 0.94 -23.06 -17.51
CA GLY A 25 0.89 -23.37 -18.93
C GLY A 25 -0.24 -22.67 -19.69
N ARG A 26 -0.81 -21.56 -19.16
CA ARG A 26 -1.82 -20.78 -19.87
C ARG A 26 -1.14 -19.75 -20.77
N ASP A 27 -1.72 -19.54 -21.95
CA ASP A 27 -1.41 -18.36 -22.77
C ASP A 27 -2.01 -17.12 -22.11
N VAL A 28 -1.18 -16.10 -21.83
CA VAL A 28 -1.57 -14.93 -21.04
C VAL A 28 -1.15 -13.65 -21.73
N VAL A 29 -2.11 -12.74 -21.86
CA VAL A 29 -1.88 -11.37 -22.33
C VAL A 29 -2.32 -10.39 -21.26
N VAL A 30 -1.39 -9.57 -20.76
CA VAL A 30 -1.69 -8.45 -19.86
C VAL A 30 -1.87 -7.19 -20.70
N VAL A 31 -2.95 -6.45 -20.49
CA VAL A 31 -3.21 -5.16 -21.15
C VAL A 31 -3.16 -4.03 -20.14
N GLU A 32 -2.41 -2.98 -20.45
CA GLU A 32 -2.17 -1.81 -19.60
C GLU A 32 -2.49 -0.52 -20.36
N GLN A 33 -3.22 0.41 -19.74
CA GLN A 33 -3.58 1.67 -20.37
C GLN A 33 -2.41 2.64 -20.52
N LEU A 34 -1.46 2.60 -19.60
CA LEU A 34 -0.27 3.45 -19.60
C LEU A 34 0.79 2.92 -20.56
N ASP A 35 1.78 3.75 -20.86
CA ASP A 35 2.92 3.43 -21.72
C ASP A 35 3.90 2.44 -21.09
N ARG A 36 3.75 2.20 -19.76
CA ARG A 36 4.59 1.27 -18.98
C ARG A 36 3.80 0.57 -17.87
N PRO A 37 4.23 -0.64 -17.46
CA PRO A 37 3.60 -1.37 -16.37
C PRO A 37 4.03 -0.81 -15.00
N GLY A 38 3.29 -1.16 -13.93
CA GLY A 38 3.69 -0.94 -12.54
C GLY A 38 2.56 -0.52 -11.61
N GLY A 39 1.58 0.24 -12.09
CA GLY A 39 0.53 0.77 -11.21
C GLY A 39 1.14 1.58 -10.06
N GLY A 40 0.91 1.17 -8.81
CA GLY A 40 1.49 1.81 -7.61
C GLY A 40 2.97 1.50 -7.34
N SER A 41 3.59 0.58 -8.10
CA SER A 41 5.00 0.23 -7.99
C SER A 41 5.80 0.80 -9.17
N ARG A 42 5.57 2.08 -9.47
CA ARG A 42 6.32 2.81 -10.51
C ARG A 42 7.34 3.75 -9.88
N THR A 43 8.51 3.83 -10.54
CA THR A 43 9.55 4.81 -10.24
C THR A 43 9.81 5.62 -11.50
N GLU A 44 9.76 6.93 -11.40
CA GLU A 44 9.89 7.83 -12.55
C GLU A 44 10.86 8.99 -12.26
N GLU A 45 11.42 9.54 -13.32
CA GLU A 45 12.23 10.74 -13.27
C GLU A 45 11.30 11.96 -13.30
N THR A 46 10.75 12.33 -12.13
CA THR A 46 9.84 13.48 -12.00
C THR A 46 10.57 14.82 -11.93
N ILE A 47 11.87 14.78 -11.64
CA ILE A 47 12.81 15.91 -11.68
C ILE A 47 14.02 15.41 -12.47
N PRO A 48 14.52 16.13 -13.49
CA PRO A 48 15.64 15.67 -14.32
C PRO A 48 16.85 15.18 -13.52
N GLY A 49 17.26 13.92 -13.76
CA GLY A 49 18.35 13.25 -13.06
C GLY A 49 17.98 12.61 -11.73
N TYR A 50 16.74 12.76 -11.24
CA TYR A 50 16.28 12.22 -9.96
C TYR A 50 15.07 11.32 -10.14
N ARG A 51 15.13 10.12 -9.60
CA ARG A 51 14.10 9.09 -9.74
C ARG A 51 13.32 8.93 -8.44
N PHE A 52 12.00 9.04 -8.53
CA PHE A 52 11.09 8.95 -7.39
C PHE A 52 10.06 7.86 -7.58
N ASP A 53 9.72 7.19 -6.49
CA ASP A 53 8.57 6.30 -6.43
C ASP A 53 7.29 7.12 -6.42
N LEU A 54 6.38 6.82 -7.35
CA LEU A 54 5.14 7.60 -7.48
C LEU A 54 4.13 7.32 -6.36
N HIS A 55 4.29 6.20 -5.63
CA HIS A 55 3.45 5.91 -4.47
C HIS A 55 4.16 4.99 -3.47
N SER A 56 4.51 3.77 -3.85
CA SER A 56 5.04 2.77 -2.92
C SER A 56 6.57 2.82 -2.89
N ALA A 57 7.13 3.51 -1.92
CA ALA A 57 8.59 3.61 -1.74
C ALA A 57 9.18 2.48 -0.88
N ALA A 58 8.33 1.71 -0.20
CA ALA A 58 8.73 0.59 0.65
C ALA A 58 7.75 -0.58 0.53
N HIS A 59 8.26 -1.80 0.41
CA HIS A 59 7.51 -3.02 0.19
C HIS A 59 7.57 -3.93 1.41
N ASN A 60 6.54 -3.90 2.22
CA ASN A 60 6.44 -4.72 3.43
C ASN A 60 5.67 -6.03 3.15
N ILE A 61 4.42 -5.93 2.65
CA ILE A 61 3.49 -7.06 2.63
C ILE A 61 3.93 -8.18 1.67
N ILE A 62 4.44 -7.86 0.49
CA ILE A 62 4.86 -8.90 -0.47
C ILE A 62 6.01 -9.75 0.09
N ASN A 63 6.91 -9.13 0.87
CA ASN A 63 8.00 -9.82 1.56
C ASN A 63 7.56 -10.64 2.77
N MET A 64 6.29 -10.54 3.19
CA MET A 64 5.66 -11.43 4.16
C MET A 64 5.05 -12.69 3.53
N THR A 65 5.03 -12.77 2.19
CA THR A 65 4.45 -13.88 1.41
C THR A 65 5.54 -14.74 0.77
N ASP A 66 5.15 -15.91 0.30
CA ASP A 66 6.05 -16.79 -0.43
C ASP A 66 6.09 -16.46 -1.95
N ILE A 67 5.33 -15.43 -2.40
CA ILE A 67 5.20 -15.05 -3.82
C ILE A 67 6.55 -14.76 -4.48
N PRO A 68 7.47 -13.98 -3.88
CA PRO A 68 8.77 -13.73 -4.49
C PRO A 68 9.57 -15.02 -4.76
N ALA A 69 9.53 -15.97 -3.83
CA ALA A 69 10.20 -17.26 -3.97
C ALA A 69 9.45 -18.21 -4.93
N GLU A 70 8.11 -18.31 -4.83
CA GLU A 70 7.28 -19.16 -5.72
C GLU A 70 7.43 -18.77 -7.20
N LEU A 71 7.65 -17.48 -7.48
CA LEU A 71 7.84 -16.94 -8.83
C LEU A 71 9.31 -16.75 -9.21
N ASP A 72 10.25 -17.11 -8.34
CA ASP A 72 11.70 -16.88 -8.56
C ASP A 72 12.02 -15.44 -9.01
N LEU A 73 11.48 -14.46 -8.27
CA LEU A 73 11.65 -13.07 -8.64
C LEU A 73 13.09 -12.58 -8.45
N ALA A 74 13.86 -13.17 -7.53
CA ALA A 74 15.28 -12.88 -7.38
C ALA A 74 16.05 -13.28 -8.64
N GLY A 75 15.79 -14.47 -9.21
CA GLY A 75 16.36 -14.90 -10.49
C GLY A 75 15.89 -14.02 -11.67
N ALA A 76 14.76 -13.34 -11.53
CA ALA A 76 14.25 -12.37 -12.51
C ALA A 76 14.75 -10.92 -12.27
N GLY A 77 15.65 -10.70 -11.31
CA GLY A 77 16.29 -9.41 -11.04
C GLY A 77 15.68 -8.59 -9.91
N LEU A 78 14.78 -9.16 -9.09
CA LEU A 78 14.30 -8.50 -7.89
C LEU A 78 15.41 -8.44 -6.84
N ASP A 79 15.77 -7.23 -6.45
CA ASP A 79 16.74 -6.96 -5.38
C ASP A 79 16.13 -6.00 -4.37
N TYR A 80 16.15 -6.38 -3.08
CA TYR A 80 15.63 -5.60 -1.98
C TYR A 80 16.74 -5.23 -0.98
N ILE A 81 16.71 -3.97 -0.55
CA ILE A 81 17.56 -3.45 0.52
C ILE A 81 16.70 -3.35 1.79
N GLU A 82 17.15 -3.94 2.90
CA GLU A 82 16.44 -3.81 4.18
C GLU A 82 16.57 -2.39 4.73
N MET A 83 15.44 -1.85 5.16
CA MET A 83 15.36 -0.55 5.82
C MET A 83 15.42 -0.78 7.34
N ASP A 84 16.61 -0.58 7.95
CA ASP A 84 16.79 -0.70 9.39
C ASP A 84 17.69 0.43 9.93
N PRO A 85 17.19 1.30 10.84
CA PRO A 85 15.83 1.30 11.39
C PRO A 85 14.77 1.49 10.31
N PHE A 86 13.60 0.83 10.46
CA PHE A 86 12.52 0.98 9.48
C PHE A 86 11.80 2.33 9.60
N SER A 87 11.91 2.99 10.76
CA SER A 87 11.45 4.35 10.97
C SER A 87 12.22 5.07 12.07
N VAL A 88 12.28 6.40 11.95
CA VAL A 88 12.79 7.31 12.98
C VAL A 88 11.73 8.38 13.24
N ALA A 89 11.22 8.46 14.47
CA ALA A 89 10.43 9.60 14.89
C ALA A 89 11.36 10.79 15.13
N VAL A 90 11.07 11.89 14.45
CA VAL A 90 11.83 13.14 14.52
C VAL A 90 10.95 14.18 15.21
N HIS A 91 10.96 14.20 16.55
CA HIS A 91 10.12 15.11 17.33
C HIS A 91 10.58 16.55 17.23
N ALA A 92 9.63 17.50 17.32
CA ALA A 92 9.92 18.93 17.26
C ALA A 92 10.81 19.43 18.42
N ASP A 93 10.75 18.76 19.56
CA ASP A 93 11.57 19.09 20.75
C ASP A 93 13.00 18.51 20.69
N GLY A 94 13.38 17.89 19.57
CA GLY A 94 14.70 17.33 19.35
C GLY A 94 14.85 15.87 19.74
N ARG A 95 13.89 15.26 20.44
CA ARG A 95 13.94 13.82 20.77
C ARG A 95 13.86 12.98 19.51
N ARG A 96 14.48 11.77 19.56
CA ARG A 96 14.47 10.78 18.51
C ARG A 96 14.06 9.43 19.06
N VAL A 97 13.21 8.71 18.34
CA VAL A 97 12.91 7.30 18.60
C VAL A 97 13.17 6.53 17.31
N ARG A 98 14.07 5.57 17.39
CA ARG A 98 14.41 4.69 16.27
C ARG A 98 13.67 3.38 16.41
N PHE A 99 12.93 3.01 15.40
CA PHE A 99 12.21 1.75 15.34
C PHE A 99 13.00 0.79 14.47
N PHE A 100 13.74 -0.10 15.10
CA PHE A 100 14.53 -1.14 14.45
C PHE A 100 13.69 -2.40 14.22
N ARG A 101 14.17 -3.27 13.34
CA ARG A 101 13.60 -4.62 13.23
C ARG A 101 13.66 -5.37 14.56
N SER A 102 14.72 -5.23 15.31
CA SER A 102 14.83 -5.73 16.69
C SER A 102 13.94 -4.91 17.64
N ILE A 103 13.05 -5.62 18.37
CA ILE A 103 12.23 -4.99 19.42
C ILE A 103 13.14 -4.47 20.54
N GLU A 104 14.19 -5.22 20.89
CA GLU A 104 15.15 -4.86 21.94
C GLU A 104 15.82 -3.52 21.61
N GLN A 105 16.38 -3.37 20.40
CA GLN A 105 17.01 -2.12 19.98
C GLN A 105 16.01 -0.95 19.93
N THR A 106 14.75 -1.20 19.55
CA THR A 106 13.70 -0.19 19.60
C THR A 106 13.40 0.24 21.03
N VAL A 107 13.27 -0.73 21.96
CA VAL A 107 13.05 -0.46 23.37
C VAL A 107 14.21 0.34 23.96
N ASP A 108 15.46 0.00 23.63
CA ASP A 108 16.66 0.74 24.07
C ASP A 108 16.63 2.18 23.54
N SER A 109 16.26 2.37 22.26
CA SER A 109 16.13 3.71 21.68
C SER A 109 15.04 4.55 22.37
N ILE A 110 13.90 3.95 22.72
CA ILE A 110 12.85 4.64 23.47
C ILE A 110 13.33 4.97 24.89
N ALA A 111 14.09 4.07 25.52
CA ALA A 111 14.60 4.23 26.86
C ALA A 111 15.58 5.41 27.00
N GLU A 112 16.28 5.81 25.91
CA GLU A 112 17.11 7.01 25.88
C GLU A 112 16.30 8.27 26.26
N SER A 113 15.00 8.30 25.96
CA SER A 113 14.10 9.41 26.29
C SER A 113 13.18 9.13 27.46
N SER A 114 12.72 7.87 27.63
CA SER A 114 11.77 7.49 28.68
C SER A 114 11.78 5.97 28.93
N PRO A 115 12.36 5.50 30.06
CA PRO A 115 12.29 4.09 30.44
C PRO A 115 10.85 3.57 30.62
N ALA A 116 9.92 4.41 31.08
CA ALA A 116 8.53 4.03 31.27
C ALA A 116 7.82 3.77 29.91
N GLU A 117 8.08 4.62 28.91
CA GLU A 117 7.60 4.43 27.54
C GLU A 117 8.19 3.16 26.91
N ALA A 118 9.48 2.91 27.11
CA ALA A 118 10.15 1.70 26.63
C ALA A 118 9.47 0.42 27.14
N GLN A 119 9.15 0.37 28.43
CA GLN A 119 8.41 -0.75 29.00
C GLN A 119 6.98 -0.86 28.46
N ALA A 120 6.30 0.27 28.25
CA ALA A 120 4.96 0.29 27.69
C ALA A 120 4.97 -0.20 26.24
N TYR A 121 5.93 0.23 25.44
CA TYR A 121 6.11 -0.25 24.07
C TYR A 121 6.37 -1.75 24.01
N ARG A 122 7.22 -2.28 24.89
CA ARG A 122 7.44 -3.73 24.99
C ARG A 122 6.14 -4.48 25.26
N ARG A 123 5.36 -4.06 26.27
CA ARG A 123 4.05 -4.67 26.55
C ARG A 123 3.09 -4.58 25.36
N PHE A 124 3.12 -3.45 24.64
CA PHE A 124 2.31 -3.29 23.44
C PHE A 124 2.74 -4.26 22.34
N MET A 125 4.05 -4.50 22.15
CA MET A 125 4.55 -5.50 21.19
C MET A 125 4.19 -6.93 21.62
N ASP A 126 4.30 -7.28 22.91
CA ASP A 126 3.89 -8.59 23.45
C ASP A 126 2.41 -8.88 23.17
N LYS A 127 1.55 -7.84 23.22
CA LYS A 127 0.14 -7.91 22.83
C LYS A 127 -0.05 -8.02 21.33
N SER A 128 0.72 -7.28 20.55
CA SER A 128 0.55 -7.13 19.10
C SER A 128 1.02 -8.36 18.31
N LEU A 129 2.12 -8.98 18.72
CA LEU A 129 2.74 -10.11 18.02
C LEU A 129 1.80 -11.31 17.82
N PRO A 130 1.05 -11.80 18.83
CA PRO A 130 0.10 -12.89 18.63
C PRO A 130 -1.05 -12.52 17.68
N ILE A 131 -1.52 -11.26 17.76
CA ILE A 131 -2.60 -10.76 16.88
C ILE A 131 -2.14 -10.75 15.42
N VAL A 132 -0.97 -10.17 15.14
CA VAL A 132 -0.39 -10.14 13.78
C VAL A 132 -0.20 -11.56 13.25
N ARG A 133 0.38 -12.47 14.06
CA ARG A 133 0.57 -13.88 13.65
C ARG A 133 -0.76 -14.59 13.36
N THR A 134 -1.86 -14.17 13.99
CA THR A 134 -3.20 -14.75 13.73
C THR A 134 -3.75 -14.29 12.38
N VAL A 135 -3.50 -13.05 11.94
CA VAL A 135 -3.99 -12.52 10.66
C VAL A 135 -3.09 -12.84 9.46
N MET A 136 -1.81 -13.19 9.71
CA MET A 136 -0.83 -13.45 8.66
C MET A 136 -1.26 -14.51 7.62
N PRO A 137 -1.88 -15.65 7.98
CA PRO A 137 -2.34 -16.61 6.98
C PRO A 137 -3.35 -16.03 6.01
N ALA A 138 -4.24 -15.13 6.45
CA ALA A 138 -5.18 -14.44 5.55
C ALA A 138 -4.45 -13.49 4.60
N ILE A 139 -3.45 -12.74 5.10
CA ILE A 139 -2.61 -11.86 4.28
C ILE A 139 -1.82 -12.68 3.23
N ARG A 140 -1.31 -13.84 3.60
CA ARG A 140 -0.62 -14.77 2.70
C ARG A 140 -1.58 -15.50 1.75
N GLY A 141 -2.89 -15.45 2.00
CA GLY A 141 -3.88 -16.23 1.24
C GLY A 141 -3.74 -17.74 1.43
N ASP A 142 -3.32 -18.18 2.61
CA ASP A 142 -3.22 -19.59 2.96
C ASP A 142 -4.62 -20.20 3.08
N THR A 143 -4.75 -21.47 2.70
CA THR A 143 -6.00 -22.20 2.92
C THR A 143 -6.22 -22.43 4.41
N LEU A 144 -7.44 -22.13 4.88
CA LEU A 144 -7.82 -22.29 6.30
C LEU A 144 -7.43 -23.67 6.87
N THR A 145 -7.55 -24.73 6.09
CA THR A 145 -7.25 -26.11 6.53
C THR A 145 -5.79 -26.33 6.91
N ARG A 146 -4.82 -25.74 6.21
CA ARG A 146 -3.39 -25.88 6.52
C ARG A 146 -2.93 -24.97 7.66
N ALA A 147 -3.55 -23.80 7.76
CA ALA A 147 -3.17 -22.79 8.76
C ALA A 147 -3.91 -22.96 10.09
N LEU A 148 -5.05 -23.66 10.13
CA LEU A 148 -5.97 -23.74 11.28
C LEU A 148 -5.31 -24.08 12.61
N PRO A 149 -4.45 -25.13 12.75
CA PRO A 149 -3.86 -25.45 14.05
C PRO A 149 -2.97 -24.32 14.60
N ARG A 150 -2.20 -23.67 13.73
CA ARG A 150 -1.32 -22.55 14.11
C ARG A 150 -2.14 -21.30 14.42
N GLN A 151 -3.20 -21.03 13.65
CA GLN A 151 -4.12 -19.91 13.90
C GLN A 151 -4.83 -20.06 15.24
N VAL A 152 -5.36 -21.26 15.54
CA VAL A 152 -5.98 -21.56 16.85
C VAL A 152 -4.99 -21.32 17.98
N ALA A 153 -3.75 -21.81 17.86
CA ALA A 153 -2.72 -21.60 18.89
C ALA A 153 -2.35 -20.11 19.05
N ASN A 154 -2.25 -19.34 17.96
CA ASN A 154 -1.97 -17.90 18.01
C ASN A 154 -3.15 -17.13 18.60
N LEU A 155 -4.37 -17.47 18.20
CA LEU A 155 -5.59 -16.87 18.76
C LEU A 155 -5.72 -17.19 20.26
N ALA A 156 -5.48 -18.44 20.67
CA ALA A 156 -5.47 -18.82 22.08
C ALA A 156 -4.43 -18.01 22.89
N ARG A 157 -3.24 -17.77 22.33
CA ARG A 157 -2.23 -16.90 22.97
C ARG A 157 -2.70 -15.44 23.04
N ALA A 158 -3.32 -14.91 21.99
CA ALA A 158 -3.86 -13.55 21.98
C ALA A 158 -4.97 -13.36 23.01
N LEU A 159 -5.78 -14.40 23.24
CA LEU A 159 -6.94 -14.39 24.13
C LEU A 159 -6.64 -14.85 25.57
N ARG A 160 -5.44 -15.39 25.84
CA ARG A 160 -5.16 -16.16 27.08
C ARG A 160 -5.34 -15.39 28.40
N HIS A 161 -5.13 -14.06 28.36
CA HIS A 161 -5.18 -13.26 29.61
C HIS A 161 -6.54 -12.62 29.83
N ASP A 162 -7.09 -11.97 28.79
CA ASP A 162 -8.39 -11.32 28.81
C ASP A 162 -9.00 -11.32 27.40
N PRO A 163 -9.88 -12.31 27.11
CA PRO A 163 -10.52 -12.42 25.80
C PRO A 163 -11.39 -11.20 25.46
N LEU A 164 -12.13 -10.66 26.44
CA LEU A 164 -13.03 -9.52 26.23
C LEU A 164 -12.25 -8.24 25.96
N ALA A 165 -11.18 -7.97 26.71
CA ALA A 165 -10.32 -6.83 26.44
C ALA A 165 -9.62 -6.96 25.08
N THR A 166 -9.22 -8.17 24.69
CA THR A 166 -8.61 -8.40 23.38
C THR A 166 -9.60 -8.17 22.25
N ALA A 167 -10.83 -8.66 22.37
CA ALA A 167 -11.90 -8.41 21.40
C ALA A 167 -12.23 -6.91 21.30
N ARG A 168 -12.38 -6.23 22.44
CA ARG A 168 -12.57 -4.77 22.48
C ARG A 168 -11.43 -4.05 21.76
N ASP A 169 -10.18 -4.41 22.05
CA ASP A 169 -9.01 -3.77 21.44
C ASP A 169 -9.00 -3.99 19.93
N ALA A 170 -9.37 -5.18 19.43
CA ALA A 170 -9.39 -5.49 18.00
C ALA A 170 -10.44 -4.67 17.21
N ILE A 171 -11.58 -4.35 17.81
CA ILE A 171 -12.63 -3.55 17.17
C ILE A 171 -12.52 -2.04 17.45
N SER A 172 -11.61 -1.65 18.35
CA SER A 172 -11.42 -0.23 18.71
C SER A 172 -10.82 0.57 17.55
N PRO A 173 -11.04 1.90 17.52
CA PRO A 173 -10.17 2.81 16.81
C PRO A 173 -8.75 2.75 17.36
N TYR A 174 -7.73 3.00 16.50
CA TYR A 174 -6.34 2.97 16.99
C TYR A 174 -6.00 4.14 17.92
N ASP A 175 -6.67 5.24 17.81
CA ASP A 175 -6.52 6.35 18.75
C ASP A 175 -6.79 5.89 20.19
N SER A 176 -7.95 5.28 20.41
CA SER A 176 -8.36 4.77 21.72
C SER A 176 -7.48 3.61 22.21
N LEU A 177 -7.01 2.76 21.27
CA LEU A 177 -6.07 1.68 21.59
C LEU A 177 -4.73 2.26 22.08
N LEU A 178 -4.15 3.16 21.29
CA LEU A 178 -2.82 3.72 21.58
C LEU A 178 -2.81 4.50 22.89
N ARG A 179 -3.88 5.24 23.22
CA ARG A 179 -4.01 5.93 24.52
C ARG A 179 -4.06 4.97 25.70
N ARG A 180 -4.58 3.74 25.53
CA ARG A 180 -4.59 2.72 26.60
C ARG A 180 -3.24 2.07 26.81
N TRP A 181 -2.46 1.91 25.75
CA TRP A 181 -1.23 1.10 25.79
C TRP A 181 0.05 1.94 25.89
N LEU A 182 0.07 3.14 25.30
CA LEU A 182 1.24 4.01 25.25
C LEU A 182 0.99 5.27 26.07
N PRO A 183 1.84 5.58 27.08
CA PRO A 183 1.59 6.66 28.05
C PRO A 183 1.64 8.06 27.43
N SER A 184 2.54 8.31 26.47
CA SER A 184 2.72 9.63 25.88
C SER A 184 2.85 9.63 24.36
N ASP A 185 2.87 10.80 23.78
CA ASP A 185 3.01 10.98 22.34
C ASP A 185 4.43 10.72 21.81
N LEU A 186 5.41 10.46 22.69
CA LEU A 186 6.75 10.04 22.28
C LEU A 186 6.72 8.81 21.37
N THR A 187 5.86 7.85 21.68
CA THR A 187 5.66 6.63 20.88
C THR A 187 4.29 6.58 20.20
N ARG A 188 3.29 7.23 20.78
CA ARG A 188 1.90 7.20 20.32
C ARG A 188 1.74 7.87 18.93
N GLY A 189 2.31 9.07 18.75
CA GLY A 189 2.29 9.80 17.48
C GLY A 189 2.92 9.01 16.32
N PRO A 190 4.18 8.55 16.48
CA PRO A 190 4.85 7.75 15.44
C PRO A 190 4.13 6.45 15.08
N VAL A 191 3.62 5.69 16.07
CA VAL A 191 2.86 4.46 15.81
C VAL A 191 1.54 4.77 15.10
N ALA A 192 0.87 5.87 15.46
CA ALA A 192 -0.34 6.34 14.78
C ALA A 192 -0.06 6.74 13.33
N ALA A 193 1.07 7.39 13.05
CA ALA A 193 1.47 7.77 11.70
C ALA A 193 1.62 6.54 10.79
N PHE A 194 2.19 5.44 11.29
CA PHE A 194 2.27 4.17 10.57
C PHE A 194 0.89 3.54 10.32
N ALA A 195 -0.02 3.61 11.30
CA ALA A 195 -1.39 3.14 11.14
C ALA A 195 -2.14 3.97 10.08
N ALA A 196 -1.98 5.29 10.10
CA ALA A 196 -2.59 6.21 9.13
C ALA A 196 -2.08 5.97 7.69
N HIS A 197 -0.82 5.53 7.53
CA HIS A 197 -0.24 5.20 6.22
C HIS A 197 -1.03 4.10 5.48
N ALA A 198 -1.71 3.24 6.20
CA ALA A 198 -2.60 2.23 5.61
C ALA A 198 -3.91 2.83 5.04
N GLY A 199 -4.14 4.13 5.18
CA GLY A 199 -5.36 4.80 4.71
C GLY A 199 -6.54 4.64 5.66
N VAL A 200 -6.27 4.47 6.96
CA VAL A 200 -7.31 4.30 8.00
C VAL A 200 -7.21 5.45 9.00
N GLY A 201 -8.32 6.13 9.24
CA GLY A 201 -8.39 7.25 10.18
C GLY A 201 -8.24 6.83 11.64
N PRO A 202 -7.74 7.75 12.52
CA PRO A 202 -7.51 7.45 13.93
C PRO A 202 -8.75 6.98 14.70
N THR A 203 -9.92 7.46 14.31
CA THR A 203 -11.20 7.23 14.99
C THR A 203 -12.05 6.13 14.34
N VAL A 204 -11.55 5.49 13.27
CA VAL A 204 -12.29 4.45 12.53
C VAL A 204 -12.36 3.17 13.37
N PRO A 205 -13.57 2.62 13.66
CA PRO A 205 -13.72 1.34 14.34
C PRO A 205 -12.97 0.21 13.61
N GLY A 206 -12.26 -0.62 14.35
CA GLY A 206 -11.41 -1.69 13.80
C GLY A 206 -10.06 -1.22 13.29
N GLY A 207 -9.79 0.08 13.30
CA GLY A 207 -8.48 0.65 12.92
C GLY A 207 -7.33 0.18 13.80
N ALA A 208 -7.60 -0.31 15.01
CA ALA A 208 -6.61 -0.87 15.93
C ALA A 208 -5.72 -1.95 15.30
N LEU A 209 -6.24 -2.71 14.31
CA LEU A 209 -5.45 -3.71 13.57
C LEU A 209 -4.19 -3.09 12.94
N PHE A 210 -4.30 -1.85 12.45
CA PHE A 210 -3.18 -1.14 11.82
C PHE A 210 -2.15 -0.60 12.81
N ALA A 211 -2.56 -0.31 14.07
CA ALA A 211 -1.61 -0.02 15.14
C ALA A 211 -0.90 -1.30 15.61
N PHE A 212 -1.60 -2.43 15.71
CA PHE A 212 -0.98 -3.73 15.97
C PHE A 212 -0.02 -4.16 14.87
N TRP A 213 -0.25 -3.69 13.61
CA TRP A 213 0.63 -3.95 12.48
C TRP A 213 2.07 -3.46 12.66
N GLN A 214 2.32 -2.56 13.63
CA GLN A 214 3.66 -2.21 14.07
C GLN A 214 4.52 -3.46 14.36
N ALA A 215 3.94 -4.51 14.93
CA ALA A 215 4.62 -5.78 15.18
C ALA A 215 5.00 -6.54 13.90
N ALA A 216 4.35 -6.27 12.76
CA ALA A 216 4.70 -6.88 11.50
C ALA A 216 6.06 -6.38 10.96
N TYR A 217 6.37 -5.10 11.18
CA TYR A 217 7.68 -4.54 10.82
C TYR A 217 8.81 -5.19 11.61
N HIS A 218 8.59 -5.48 12.90
CA HIS A 218 9.57 -6.23 13.70
C HIS A 218 9.73 -7.68 13.23
N LEU A 219 8.64 -8.34 12.81
CA LEU A 219 8.71 -9.73 12.36
C LEU A 219 9.33 -9.89 10.97
N PHE A 220 9.05 -8.99 10.04
CA PHE A 220 9.32 -9.18 8.62
C PHE A 220 10.20 -8.11 8.00
N GLY A 221 10.52 -7.04 8.74
CA GLY A 221 11.28 -5.89 8.23
C GLY A 221 10.47 -5.02 7.28
N GLN A 222 11.14 -4.01 6.75
CA GLN A 222 10.66 -3.14 5.69
C GLN A 222 11.74 -3.07 4.61
N TRP A 223 11.34 -3.00 3.34
CA TRP A 223 12.26 -3.25 2.24
C TRP A 223 12.09 -2.21 1.15
N HIS A 224 13.20 -1.68 0.65
CA HIS A 224 13.27 -0.81 -0.52
C HIS A 224 13.79 -1.61 -1.72
N GLY A 225 13.09 -1.51 -2.87
CA GLY A 225 13.58 -2.13 -4.12
C GLY A 225 14.76 -1.35 -4.68
N ARG A 226 15.90 -2.01 -5.00
CA ARG A 226 17.04 -1.35 -5.64
C ARG A 226 16.63 -0.80 -7.01
N GLY A 227 16.87 0.47 -7.27
CA GLY A 227 16.40 1.19 -8.45
C GLY A 227 14.95 1.71 -8.31
N GLY A 228 14.38 1.64 -7.10
CA GLY A 228 13.02 2.06 -6.75
C GLY A 228 11.99 0.92 -6.84
N ALA A 229 10.74 1.26 -6.55
CA ALA A 229 9.60 0.32 -6.56
C ALA A 229 9.39 -0.38 -7.91
N GLN A 230 9.80 0.25 -9.02
CA GLN A 230 9.75 -0.31 -10.37
C GLN A 230 10.53 -1.64 -10.49
N ASN A 231 11.51 -1.90 -9.63
CA ASN A 231 12.28 -3.15 -9.64
C ASN A 231 11.38 -4.38 -9.48
N LEU A 232 10.39 -4.33 -8.57
CA LEU A 232 9.40 -5.41 -8.44
C LEU A 232 8.61 -5.63 -9.74
N THR A 233 8.16 -4.55 -10.36
CA THR A 233 7.42 -4.60 -11.62
C THR A 233 8.28 -5.20 -12.74
N ASN A 234 9.52 -4.76 -12.86
CA ASN A 234 10.45 -5.24 -13.87
C ASN A 234 10.72 -6.75 -13.70
N ALA A 235 10.95 -7.20 -12.47
CA ALA A 235 11.14 -8.61 -12.17
C ALA A 235 9.91 -9.46 -12.52
N LEU A 236 8.70 -8.98 -12.22
CA LEU A 236 7.45 -9.65 -12.59
C LEU A 236 7.26 -9.72 -14.13
N VAL A 237 7.57 -8.65 -14.85
CA VAL A 237 7.52 -8.63 -16.32
C VAL A 237 8.55 -9.58 -16.91
N THR A 238 9.78 -9.55 -16.43
CA THR A 238 10.86 -10.49 -16.84
C THR A 238 10.41 -11.93 -16.62
N ARG A 239 9.87 -12.24 -15.45
CA ARG A 239 9.39 -13.58 -15.13
C ARG A 239 8.23 -14.01 -16.03
N LEU A 240 7.24 -13.13 -16.23
CA LEU A 240 6.10 -13.40 -17.12
C LEU A 240 6.56 -13.69 -18.55
N THR A 241 7.46 -12.87 -19.08
CA THR A 241 8.02 -13.04 -20.44
C THR A 241 8.79 -14.36 -20.58
N ALA A 242 9.59 -14.70 -19.57
CA ALA A 242 10.29 -15.99 -19.54
C ALA A 242 9.35 -17.22 -19.52
N LEU A 243 8.12 -17.04 -19.01
CA LEU A 243 7.07 -18.05 -19.02
C LEU A 243 6.19 -18.01 -20.31
N GLY A 244 6.52 -17.17 -21.30
CA GLY A 244 5.80 -17.03 -22.56
C GLY A 244 4.62 -16.07 -22.54
N GLY A 245 4.34 -15.38 -21.41
CA GLY A 245 3.29 -14.37 -21.32
C GLY A 245 3.69 -13.03 -21.94
N GLN A 246 2.71 -12.20 -22.24
CA GLN A 246 2.92 -10.91 -22.91
C GLN A 246 2.34 -9.74 -22.10
N VAL A 247 3.01 -8.59 -22.14
CA VAL A 247 2.49 -7.31 -21.61
C VAL A 247 2.33 -6.33 -22.76
N ARG A 248 1.14 -5.79 -22.92
CA ARG A 248 0.80 -4.78 -23.94
C ARG A 248 0.45 -3.47 -23.23
N CYS A 249 1.37 -2.53 -23.26
CA CYS A 249 1.17 -1.15 -22.79
C CYS A 249 0.51 -0.30 -23.85
N SER A 250 0.05 0.92 -23.49
CA SER A 250 -0.73 1.82 -24.34
C SER A 250 -1.95 1.13 -24.96
N ALA A 251 -2.53 0.17 -24.21
CA ALA A 251 -3.65 -0.68 -24.63
C ALA A 251 -4.85 -0.54 -23.66
N PRO A 252 -5.45 0.66 -23.55
CA PRO A 252 -6.58 0.89 -22.66
C PRO A 252 -7.78 0.04 -23.07
N VAL A 253 -8.38 -0.64 -22.10
CA VAL A 253 -9.61 -1.40 -22.29
C VAL A 253 -10.79 -0.44 -22.38
N GLU A 254 -11.58 -0.57 -23.44
CA GLU A 254 -12.84 0.16 -23.64
C GLU A 254 -13.99 -0.60 -22.99
N ARG A 255 -14.07 -1.94 -23.20
CA ARG A 255 -15.10 -2.78 -22.57
C ARG A 255 -14.68 -4.26 -22.49
N ILE A 256 -15.36 -4.98 -21.61
CA ILE A 256 -15.28 -6.44 -21.46
C ILE A 256 -16.63 -6.99 -21.91
N ASP A 257 -16.67 -7.62 -23.08
CA ASP A 257 -17.90 -8.20 -23.64
C ASP A 257 -18.30 -9.47 -22.90
N ALA A 258 -19.46 -9.44 -22.25
CA ALA A 258 -20.01 -10.58 -21.53
C ALA A 258 -21.53 -10.79 -21.76
N PRO A 259 -21.97 -10.94 -23.03
CA PRO A 259 -23.36 -11.14 -23.34
C PRO A 259 -23.89 -12.43 -22.70
N GLY A 260 -25.08 -12.35 -22.11
CA GLY A 260 -25.67 -13.49 -21.41
C GLY A 260 -24.92 -13.95 -20.16
N GLY A 261 -24.07 -13.08 -19.58
CA GLY A 261 -23.36 -13.38 -18.34
C GLY A 261 -22.09 -14.23 -18.52
N THR A 262 -21.56 -14.32 -19.75
CA THR A 262 -20.35 -15.10 -20.05
C THR A 262 -19.36 -14.26 -20.85
N VAL A 263 -18.10 -14.20 -20.43
CA VAL A 263 -17.04 -13.47 -21.13
C VAL A 263 -16.83 -14.01 -22.55
N ARG A 264 -16.71 -13.10 -23.52
CA ARG A 264 -16.43 -13.41 -24.93
C ARG A 264 -15.21 -12.71 -25.49
N ALA A 265 -14.91 -11.51 -24.99
CA ALA A 265 -13.74 -10.74 -25.44
C ALA A 265 -13.43 -9.59 -24.52
N VAL A 266 -12.21 -9.07 -24.66
CA VAL A 266 -11.82 -7.71 -24.23
C VAL A 266 -11.65 -6.85 -25.47
N VAL A 267 -12.27 -5.68 -25.47
CA VAL A 267 -12.17 -4.71 -26.55
C VAL A 267 -11.30 -3.55 -26.08
N LEU A 268 -10.25 -3.27 -26.84
CA LEU A 268 -9.35 -2.15 -26.58
C LEU A 268 -9.90 -0.86 -27.21
N LYS A 269 -9.52 0.27 -26.67
CA LYS A 269 -9.80 1.58 -27.28
C LYS A 269 -9.20 1.60 -28.69
N GLY A 270 -10.02 1.95 -29.67
CA GLY A 270 -9.65 1.84 -31.08
C GLY A 270 -10.23 0.61 -31.80
N GLY A 271 -11.01 -0.22 -31.06
CA GLY A 271 -11.83 -1.28 -31.65
C GLY A 271 -11.16 -2.67 -31.79
N GLU A 272 -9.88 -2.79 -31.45
CA GLU A 272 -9.23 -4.12 -31.44
C GLU A 272 -9.93 -5.05 -30.44
N ARG A 273 -10.27 -6.26 -30.89
CA ARG A 273 -10.99 -7.26 -30.11
C ARG A 273 -10.08 -8.46 -29.80
N ILE A 274 -9.82 -8.71 -28.52
CA ILE A 274 -9.12 -9.91 -28.06
C ILE A 274 -10.16 -10.93 -27.63
N GLY A 275 -10.39 -11.96 -28.46
CA GLY A 275 -11.32 -13.06 -28.15
C GLY A 275 -10.79 -13.88 -26.96
N THR A 276 -11.59 -14.02 -25.92
CA THR A 276 -11.22 -14.80 -24.72
C THR A 276 -12.47 -15.25 -23.98
N SER A 277 -12.35 -16.37 -23.29
CA SER A 277 -13.36 -16.86 -22.33
C SER A 277 -12.95 -16.63 -20.87
N SER A 278 -11.79 -16.00 -20.62
CA SER A 278 -11.26 -15.86 -19.27
C SER A 278 -10.55 -14.52 -19.08
N VAL A 279 -11.04 -13.70 -18.15
CA VAL A 279 -10.50 -12.37 -17.84
C VAL A 279 -10.27 -12.25 -16.35
N ILE A 280 -9.09 -11.73 -15.95
CA ILE A 280 -8.85 -11.23 -14.61
C ILE A 280 -8.71 -9.70 -14.68
N THR A 281 -9.55 -8.96 -13.97
CA THR A 281 -9.38 -7.52 -13.84
C THR A 281 -8.59 -7.20 -12.57
N ALA A 282 -7.46 -6.50 -12.71
CA ALA A 282 -6.57 -6.11 -11.61
C ALA A 282 -6.53 -4.59 -11.40
N ILE A 283 -7.63 -3.93 -11.70
CA ILE A 283 -7.87 -2.49 -11.58
C ILE A 283 -8.94 -2.21 -10.51
N ASN A 284 -9.36 -0.97 -10.35
CA ASN A 284 -10.45 -0.62 -9.44
C ASN A 284 -11.72 -1.44 -9.78
N PRO A 285 -12.31 -2.16 -8.80
CA PRO A 285 -13.42 -3.08 -9.06
C PRO A 285 -14.71 -2.37 -9.53
N GLN A 286 -14.97 -1.13 -9.09
CA GLN A 286 -16.10 -0.35 -9.56
C GLN A 286 -15.90 0.06 -11.03
N THR A 287 -14.68 0.45 -11.42
CA THR A 287 -14.35 0.72 -12.82
C THR A 287 -14.48 -0.53 -13.66
N ALA A 288 -13.94 -1.67 -13.21
CA ALA A 288 -13.97 -2.92 -13.95
C ALA A 288 -15.40 -3.43 -14.20
N LEU A 289 -16.22 -3.51 -13.14
CA LEU A 289 -17.49 -4.22 -13.17
C LEU A 289 -18.70 -3.32 -13.44
N LEU A 290 -18.61 -2.01 -13.15
CA LEU A 290 -19.74 -1.08 -13.34
C LEU A 290 -19.57 -0.18 -14.57
N ARG A 291 -18.34 -0.09 -15.15
CA ARG A 291 -18.07 0.79 -16.32
C ARG A 291 -17.53 0.04 -17.52
N LEU A 292 -16.57 -0.89 -17.34
CA LEU A 292 -15.95 -1.59 -18.46
C LEU A 292 -16.67 -2.90 -18.81
N LEU A 293 -17.34 -3.54 -17.88
CA LEU A 293 -18.13 -4.75 -18.16
C LEU A 293 -19.39 -4.37 -18.97
N ASP A 294 -19.64 -5.11 -20.06
CA ASP A 294 -20.81 -4.92 -20.93
C ASP A 294 -21.61 -6.23 -21.11
N PRO A 295 -22.84 -6.32 -20.57
CA PRO A 295 -23.53 -5.30 -19.78
C PRO A 295 -22.93 -5.13 -18.35
N PRO A 296 -23.04 -3.96 -17.72
CA PRO A 296 -22.55 -3.71 -16.36
C PRO A 296 -23.11 -4.70 -15.34
N LEU A 297 -22.32 -4.99 -14.30
CA LEU A 297 -22.75 -5.87 -13.21
C LEU A 297 -24.06 -5.37 -12.57
N ALA A 298 -25.08 -6.15 -12.67
CA ALA A 298 -26.44 -5.84 -12.19
C ALA A 298 -26.80 -6.59 -10.90
N GLY A 299 -28.02 -6.42 -10.45
CA GLY A 299 -28.58 -7.09 -9.27
C GLY A 299 -27.93 -6.61 -7.96
N SER A 300 -28.05 -7.42 -6.90
CA SER A 300 -27.53 -7.09 -5.58
C SER A 300 -25.99 -6.92 -5.57
N ALA A 301 -25.28 -7.73 -6.35
CA ALA A 301 -23.82 -7.63 -6.45
C ALA A 301 -23.35 -6.29 -7.04
N GLY A 302 -24.04 -5.79 -8.07
CA GLY A 302 -23.78 -4.48 -8.67
C GLY A 302 -24.15 -3.34 -7.71
N ALA A 303 -25.29 -3.44 -7.05
CA ALA A 303 -25.73 -2.43 -6.07
C ALA A 303 -24.78 -2.35 -4.86
N ASP A 304 -24.38 -3.48 -4.28
CA ASP A 304 -23.42 -3.52 -3.17
C ASP A 304 -22.04 -2.93 -3.60
N LEU A 305 -21.59 -3.24 -4.81
CA LEU A 305 -20.34 -2.71 -5.33
C LEU A 305 -20.42 -1.20 -5.59
N ALA A 306 -21.56 -0.71 -6.09
CA ALA A 306 -21.77 0.72 -6.29
C ALA A 306 -21.79 1.50 -4.97
N ALA A 307 -22.30 0.88 -3.89
CA ALA A 307 -22.35 1.43 -2.55
C ALA A 307 -21.01 1.30 -1.79
N ALA A 308 -20.03 0.54 -2.29
CA ALA A 308 -18.73 0.39 -1.66
C ALA A 308 -18.01 1.75 -1.55
N ARG A 309 -17.55 2.06 -0.33
CA ARG A 309 -17.12 3.41 0.04
C ARG A 309 -15.69 3.72 -0.34
N ARG A 310 -15.47 5.01 -0.63
CA ARG A 310 -14.17 5.67 -0.67
C ARG A 310 -14.28 6.96 0.13
N SER A 311 -13.47 7.09 1.17
CA SER A 311 -13.38 8.32 1.96
C SER A 311 -12.78 9.46 1.14
N ASN A 312 -12.88 10.66 1.66
CA ASN A 312 -12.20 11.82 1.10
C ASN A 312 -10.74 11.94 1.58
N VAL A 313 -10.21 10.96 2.29
CA VAL A 313 -8.82 10.99 2.79
C VAL A 313 -7.97 9.96 2.06
N VAL A 314 -6.90 10.45 1.45
CA VAL A 314 -5.91 9.68 0.70
C VAL A 314 -4.51 10.19 1.00
N GLN A 315 -3.51 9.82 0.22
CA GLN A 315 -2.17 10.37 0.32
C GLN A 315 -1.94 11.46 -0.72
N ALA A 316 -1.08 12.43 -0.37
CA ALA A 316 -0.46 13.35 -1.32
C ALA A 316 1.05 13.33 -1.10
N LEU A 317 1.83 13.50 -2.18
CA LEU A 317 3.27 13.40 -2.16
C LEU A 317 3.90 14.72 -2.64
N VAL A 318 5.11 14.99 -2.13
CA VAL A 318 5.98 16.03 -2.65
C VAL A 318 7.38 15.43 -2.82
N HIS A 319 7.84 15.30 -4.05
CA HIS A 319 9.17 14.86 -4.37
C HIS A 319 10.13 16.05 -4.33
N VAL A 320 11.25 15.91 -3.64
CA VAL A 320 12.24 16.98 -3.51
C VAL A 320 13.63 16.42 -3.85
N ALA A 321 14.26 17.00 -4.85
CA ALA A 321 15.66 16.76 -5.17
C ALA A 321 16.55 17.68 -4.33
N THR A 322 17.63 17.14 -3.75
CA THR A 322 18.53 17.89 -2.87
C THR A 322 20.00 17.61 -3.20
N ASP A 323 20.89 18.58 -2.92
CA ASP A 323 22.35 18.44 -3.10
C ASP A 323 23.06 17.77 -1.92
N ARG A 324 22.32 17.47 -0.83
CA ARG A 324 22.81 16.77 0.37
C ARG A 324 21.66 16.14 1.16
N LEU A 325 21.99 15.23 2.07
CA LEU A 325 21.01 14.65 3.00
C LEU A 325 20.38 15.72 3.90
N PRO A 326 19.08 15.57 4.25
CA PRO A 326 18.45 16.42 5.27
C PRO A 326 19.22 16.32 6.59
N ALA A 327 19.63 17.48 7.14
CA ALA A 327 20.42 17.55 8.36
C ALA A 327 19.53 17.57 9.61
N TYR A 328 19.07 16.40 10.05
CA TYR A 328 18.30 16.32 11.29
C TYR A 328 19.20 16.50 12.51
N PRO A 329 18.87 17.40 13.47
CA PRO A 329 19.61 17.50 14.73
C PRO A 329 19.70 16.13 15.43
N HIS A 330 20.87 15.80 15.98
CA HIS A 330 21.14 14.53 16.69
C HIS A 330 20.95 13.26 15.85
N SER A 331 21.00 13.36 14.50
CA SER A 331 21.01 12.19 13.64
C SER A 331 22.28 11.35 13.84
N ARG A 332 22.10 10.04 13.60
CA ARG A 332 23.18 9.03 13.63
C ARG A 332 23.28 8.36 12.26
N PRO A 333 24.40 7.75 11.92
CA PRO A 333 24.50 6.91 10.73
C PRO A 333 23.36 5.88 10.70
N GLY A 334 22.70 5.74 9.56
CA GLY A 334 21.55 4.84 9.38
C GLY A 334 20.19 5.47 9.66
N ASP A 335 20.08 6.65 10.25
CA ASP A 335 18.76 7.28 10.50
C ASP A 335 17.96 7.55 9.21
N TRP A 336 18.63 7.66 8.05
CA TRP A 336 17.97 7.84 6.75
C TRP A 336 17.54 6.53 6.08
N ASN A 337 17.87 5.36 6.66
CA ASN A 337 17.51 4.07 6.08
C ASN A 337 15.99 3.82 6.06
N GLY A 338 15.25 4.40 7.00
CA GLY A 338 13.81 4.24 7.13
C GLY A 338 13.03 5.53 6.92
N LEU A 339 11.74 5.47 7.23
CA LEU A 339 10.86 6.62 7.17
C LEU A 339 11.09 7.55 8.36
N GLN A 340 11.21 8.85 8.13
CA GLN A 340 11.23 9.86 9.19
C GLN A 340 9.81 10.34 9.45
N SER A 341 9.25 10.03 10.62
CA SER A 341 7.91 10.47 11.02
C SER A 341 7.97 11.81 11.74
N TYR A 342 7.11 12.74 11.36
CA TYR A 342 6.98 14.08 11.94
C TYR A 342 5.64 14.28 12.66
N VAL A 343 4.92 13.23 12.95
CA VAL A 343 3.69 13.28 13.75
C VAL A 343 4.06 13.27 15.23
N ASP A 344 4.06 14.46 15.83
CA ASP A 344 4.38 14.60 17.27
C ASP A 344 3.24 14.12 18.15
N ARG A 345 1.99 14.41 17.80
CA ARG A 345 0.82 14.16 18.64
C ARG A 345 -0.26 13.41 17.88
N LEU A 346 -0.86 12.44 18.55
CA LEU A 346 -2.00 11.72 18.00
C LEU A 346 -3.21 12.63 17.74
N ASP A 347 -3.42 13.65 18.60
CA ASP A 347 -4.50 14.64 18.43
C ASP A 347 -4.34 15.45 17.14
N ASP A 348 -3.10 15.83 16.80
CA ASP A 348 -2.81 16.56 15.56
C ASP A 348 -3.17 15.74 14.33
N LEU A 349 -2.85 14.43 14.34
CA LEU A 349 -3.23 13.52 13.27
C LEU A 349 -4.75 13.37 13.14
N THR A 350 -5.45 13.28 14.28
CA THR A 350 -6.92 13.18 14.30
C THR A 350 -7.57 14.45 13.75
N THR A 351 -7.08 15.62 14.14
CA THR A 351 -7.53 16.92 13.62
C THR A 351 -7.31 17.01 12.11
N SER A 352 -6.10 16.67 11.66
CA SER A 352 -5.72 16.69 10.23
C SER A 352 -6.61 15.76 9.41
N TRP A 353 -6.90 14.57 9.93
CA TRP A 353 -7.80 13.60 9.28
C TRP A 353 -9.20 14.17 9.09
N THR A 354 -9.78 14.75 10.16
CA THR A 354 -11.12 15.36 10.13
C THR A 354 -11.20 16.52 9.14
N ARG A 355 -10.15 17.37 9.08
CA ARG A 355 -10.08 18.47 8.10
C ARG A 355 -10.10 17.93 6.66
N SER A 356 -9.32 16.89 6.39
CA SER A 356 -9.25 16.28 5.06
C SER A 356 -10.55 15.58 4.65
N GLU A 357 -11.27 14.94 5.58
CA GLU A 357 -12.61 14.44 5.33
C GLU A 357 -13.57 15.56 4.89
N ALA A 358 -13.44 16.73 5.50
CA ALA A 358 -14.21 17.94 5.15
C ALA A 358 -13.73 18.63 3.85
N GLY A 359 -12.69 18.12 3.18
CA GLY A 359 -12.16 18.71 1.95
C GLY A 359 -11.19 19.87 2.16
N LEU A 360 -10.67 20.04 3.38
CA LEU A 360 -9.69 21.07 3.71
C LEU A 360 -8.28 20.48 3.74
N LEU A 361 -7.29 21.26 3.37
CA LEU A 361 -5.90 20.85 3.60
C LEU A 361 -5.65 20.63 5.10
N PRO A 362 -4.91 19.57 5.48
CA PRO A 362 -4.62 19.31 6.89
C PRO A 362 -3.71 20.38 7.48
N ASP A 363 -4.04 20.81 8.68
CA ASP A 363 -3.27 21.72 9.49
C ASP A 363 -3.43 21.32 10.97
N PRO A 364 -2.35 20.87 11.65
CA PRO A 364 -1.00 20.72 11.10
C PRO A 364 -0.91 19.65 10.01
N LEU A 365 0.06 19.79 9.08
CA LEU A 365 0.29 18.80 8.03
C LEU A 365 0.97 17.57 8.65
N PRO A 366 0.30 16.38 8.74
CA PRO A 366 0.97 15.16 9.13
C PRO A 366 1.89 14.75 7.98
N LEU A 367 3.16 14.55 8.26
CA LEU A 367 4.15 14.28 7.23
C LEU A 367 5.09 13.17 7.68
N TYR A 368 5.52 12.36 6.74
CA TYR A 368 6.74 11.58 6.86
C TYR A 368 7.62 11.78 5.62
N ALA A 369 8.92 11.66 5.84
CA ALA A 369 9.92 11.71 4.79
C ALA A 369 10.58 10.35 4.62
N PHE A 370 11.08 10.09 3.42
CA PHE A 370 12.02 9.02 3.13
C PHE A 370 13.07 9.53 2.17
N THR A 371 14.32 9.17 2.40
CA THR A 371 15.46 9.54 1.55
C THR A 371 16.02 8.27 0.91
N PRO A 372 15.32 7.67 -0.08
CA PRO A 372 15.70 6.35 -0.61
C PRO A 372 17.10 6.33 -1.20
N SER A 373 17.59 7.45 -1.73
CA SER A 373 18.96 7.60 -2.23
C SER A 373 20.05 7.48 -1.16
N ALA A 374 19.72 7.52 0.12
CA ALA A 374 20.65 7.20 1.21
C ALA A 374 20.96 5.70 1.28
N LEU A 375 20.00 4.85 0.83
CA LEU A 375 20.17 3.40 0.71
C LEU A 375 20.61 2.99 -0.70
N ASP A 376 20.14 3.70 -1.71
CA ASP A 376 20.29 3.38 -3.12
C ASP A 376 20.72 4.59 -3.93
N GLY A 377 22.02 4.74 -4.10
CA GLY A 377 22.62 5.86 -4.85
C GLY A 377 22.25 5.90 -6.33
N SER A 378 21.54 4.89 -6.87
CA SER A 378 21.11 4.89 -8.28
C SER A 378 19.91 5.82 -8.55
N LEU A 379 19.33 6.40 -7.51
CA LEU A 379 18.13 7.23 -7.61
C LEU A 379 18.42 8.73 -7.77
N ALA A 380 19.67 9.15 -7.64
CA ALA A 380 20.08 10.55 -7.75
C ALA A 380 21.50 10.64 -8.36
N PRO A 381 21.89 11.82 -8.87
CA PRO A 381 23.29 12.06 -9.24
C PRO A 381 24.25 11.87 -8.06
N PRO A 382 25.56 11.62 -8.31
CA PRO A 382 26.53 11.47 -7.22
C PRO A 382 26.49 12.65 -6.23
N SER A 383 26.49 12.34 -4.94
CA SER A 383 26.38 13.29 -3.81
C SER A 383 25.05 14.04 -3.70
N HIS A 384 24.08 13.77 -4.56
CA HIS A 384 22.73 14.31 -4.49
C HIS A 384 21.77 13.28 -3.93
N HIS A 385 20.57 13.76 -3.52
CA HIS A 385 19.59 12.89 -2.87
C HIS A 385 18.17 13.17 -3.35
N THR A 386 17.33 12.13 -3.22
CA THR A 386 15.89 12.22 -3.38
C THR A 386 15.24 12.20 -2.01
N VAL A 387 14.32 13.11 -1.77
CA VAL A 387 13.50 13.16 -0.55
C VAL A 387 12.04 13.01 -0.97
N TYR A 388 11.44 11.91 -0.56
CA TYR A 388 10.05 11.58 -0.75
C TYR A 388 9.26 12.04 0.47
N LEU A 389 8.45 13.09 0.33
CA LEU A 389 7.58 13.59 1.40
C LEU A 389 6.16 13.10 1.16
N ALA A 390 5.54 12.50 2.17
CA ALA A 390 4.19 11.99 2.06
C ALA A 390 3.30 12.48 3.21
N CYS A 391 2.17 13.06 2.84
CA CYS A 391 1.07 13.35 3.74
C CYS A 391 0.08 12.18 3.70
N PRO A 392 -0.08 11.39 4.78
CA PRO A 392 -0.99 10.24 4.80
C PRO A 392 -2.47 10.65 4.92
N ALA A 393 -2.74 11.90 5.18
CA ALA A 393 -4.07 12.43 5.40
C ALA A 393 -4.29 13.68 4.53
N ALA A 394 -4.33 13.51 3.21
CA ALA A 394 -4.68 14.56 2.25
C ALA A 394 -6.10 14.34 1.73
N PRO A 395 -6.88 15.39 1.42
CA PRO A 395 -8.20 15.24 0.84
C PRO A 395 -8.10 14.75 -0.61
N SER A 396 -8.89 13.73 -0.97
CA SER A 396 -9.06 13.32 -2.37
C SER A 396 -9.63 14.48 -3.20
N ARG A 397 -10.64 15.15 -2.66
CA ARG A 397 -11.25 16.36 -3.22
C ARG A 397 -11.06 17.49 -2.23
N VAL A 398 -10.21 18.44 -2.58
CA VAL A 398 -9.93 19.63 -1.77
C VAL A 398 -10.83 20.80 -2.21
N GLU A 399 -11.21 21.64 -1.26
CA GLU A 399 -11.95 22.87 -1.54
C GLU A 399 -11.15 23.78 -2.48
N GLY A 400 -11.78 24.22 -3.55
CA GLY A 400 -11.15 25.00 -4.63
C GLY A 400 -10.40 24.17 -5.68
N GLY A 401 -10.28 22.84 -5.48
CA GLY A 401 -9.60 21.93 -6.38
C GLY A 401 -8.07 21.90 -6.22
N TRP A 402 -7.45 20.77 -6.56
CA TRP A 402 -6.02 20.58 -6.44
C TRP A 402 -5.16 21.56 -7.27
N PRO A 403 -5.55 21.97 -8.49
CA PRO A 403 -4.77 22.97 -9.22
C PRO A 403 -4.53 24.27 -8.43
N ALA A 404 -5.52 24.71 -7.63
CA ALA A 404 -5.41 25.92 -6.83
C ALA A 404 -4.70 25.70 -5.46
N ARG A 405 -4.59 24.46 -4.99
CA ARG A 405 -4.06 24.11 -3.67
C ARG A 405 -2.70 23.41 -3.71
N ARG A 406 -2.18 23.14 -4.89
CA ARG A 406 -0.91 22.44 -5.10
C ARG A 406 0.27 23.13 -4.42
N ASP A 407 0.41 24.45 -4.61
CA ASP A 407 1.50 25.22 -4.05
C ASP A 407 1.39 25.36 -2.52
N GLU A 408 0.17 25.40 -1.98
CA GLU A 408 -0.08 25.42 -0.53
C GLU A 408 0.38 24.10 0.12
N LEU A 409 0.12 22.96 -0.52
CA LEU A 409 0.61 21.64 -0.06
C LEU A 409 2.15 21.62 -0.05
N VAL A 410 2.77 22.07 -1.15
CA VAL A 410 4.24 22.12 -1.28
C VAL A 410 4.84 22.97 -0.17
N GLU A 411 4.32 24.20 0.01
CA GLU A 411 4.83 25.11 1.02
C GLU A 411 4.67 24.56 2.45
N ALA A 412 3.53 23.96 2.77
CA ALA A 412 3.29 23.32 4.07
C ALA A 412 4.25 22.14 4.32
N ALA A 413 4.54 21.33 3.29
CA ALA A 413 5.48 20.22 3.38
C ALA A 413 6.92 20.72 3.59
N LEU A 414 7.35 21.70 2.79
CA LEU A 414 8.69 22.29 2.89
C LEU A 414 8.89 23.05 4.21
N ALA A 415 7.87 23.75 4.71
CA ALA A 415 7.91 24.40 6.02
C ALA A 415 8.02 23.36 7.16
N THR A 416 7.35 22.23 7.03
CA THR A 416 7.47 21.14 8.00
C THR A 416 8.88 20.52 7.98
N MET A 417 9.44 20.28 6.81
CA MET A 417 10.82 19.82 6.65
C MET A 417 11.83 20.80 7.24
N GLU A 418 11.69 22.09 6.96
CA GLU A 418 12.60 23.13 7.47
C GLU A 418 12.62 23.17 9.00
N ARG A 419 11.45 22.97 9.65
CA ARG A 419 11.39 22.89 11.12
C ARG A 419 12.10 21.65 11.69
N ARG A 420 12.13 20.53 10.94
CA ARG A 420 12.76 19.27 11.37
C ARG A 420 14.23 19.14 10.98
N ALA A 421 14.60 19.73 9.85
CA ALA A 421 15.95 19.76 9.31
C ALA A 421 16.31 21.22 8.94
N PRO A 422 16.74 22.04 9.89
CA PRO A 422 17.07 23.45 9.64
C PRO A 422 18.07 23.61 8.49
N GLY A 423 17.78 24.51 7.57
CA GLY A 423 18.57 24.72 6.36
C GLY A 423 18.19 23.81 5.19
N PHE A 424 17.16 22.97 5.31
CA PHE A 424 16.71 22.07 4.26
C PHE A 424 16.37 22.81 2.96
N ARG A 425 15.69 23.97 3.06
CA ARG A 425 15.32 24.75 1.88
C ARG A 425 16.52 25.15 1.02
N SER A 426 17.68 25.37 1.62
CA SER A 426 18.90 25.74 0.90
C SER A 426 19.52 24.57 0.11
N THR A 427 19.06 23.35 0.32
CA THR A 427 19.56 22.16 -0.36
C THR A 427 18.76 21.79 -1.61
N ILE A 428 17.61 22.46 -1.82
CA ILE A 428 16.63 22.07 -2.85
C ILE A 428 17.16 22.39 -4.24
N GLN A 429 17.13 21.37 -5.12
CA GLN A 429 17.47 21.44 -6.52
C GLN A 429 16.22 21.39 -7.43
N GLY A 430 15.12 20.86 -6.91
CA GLY A 430 13.85 20.79 -7.61
C GLY A 430 12.75 20.23 -6.71
N VAL A 431 11.50 20.55 -7.03
CA VAL A 431 10.31 20.07 -6.33
C VAL A 431 9.25 19.64 -7.34
N SER A 432 8.63 18.50 -7.11
CA SER A 432 7.55 17.97 -7.94
C SER A 432 6.44 17.41 -7.05
N PRO A 433 5.30 18.09 -6.87
CA PRO A 433 4.17 17.55 -6.15
C PRO A 433 3.46 16.48 -6.97
N TRP A 434 2.93 15.46 -6.27
CA TRP A 434 2.12 14.40 -6.81
C TRP A 434 0.83 14.31 -5.99
N THR A 435 -0.18 15.02 -6.47
CA THR A 435 -1.46 15.21 -5.77
C THR A 435 -2.43 14.06 -6.03
N PRO A 436 -3.52 13.93 -5.28
CA PRO A 436 -4.60 12.98 -5.59
C PRO A 436 -5.17 13.12 -7.01
N ASP A 437 -5.25 14.34 -7.56
CA ASP A 437 -5.64 14.56 -8.96
C ASP A 437 -4.65 13.93 -9.94
N ASP A 438 -3.34 14.09 -9.70
CA ASP A 438 -2.30 13.46 -10.54
C ASP A 438 -2.41 11.93 -10.45
N MET A 439 -2.68 11.38 -9.27
CA MET A 439 -2.88 9.95 -9.06
C MET A 439 -4.13 9.42 -9.76
N ASP A 440 -5.22 10.20 -9.81
CA ASP A 440 -6.43 9.84 -10.55
C ASP A 440 -6.17 9.88 -12.07
N GLN A 441 -5.63 10.97 -12.57
CA GLN A 441 -5.46 11.20 -14.00
C GLN A 441 -4.34 10.35 -14.61
N ALA A 442 -3.15 10.37 -14.02
CA ALA A 442 -1.97 9.67 -14.52
C ALA A 442 -1.77 8.28 -13.90
N GLY A 443 -2.32 8.02 -12.72
CA GLY A 443 -2.27 6.71 -12.05
C GLY A 443 -3.44 5.80 -12.39
N GLY A 444 -4.55 6.36 -12.86
CA GLY A 444 -5.80 5.61 -13.11
C GLY A 444 -6.45 5.11 -11.81
N TRP A 445 -6.25 5.82 -10.69
CA TRP A 445 -6.85 5.48 -9.40
C TRP A 445 -7.97 6.46 -9.08
N PRO A 446 -9.25 6.07 -9.24
CA PRO A 446 -10.37 6.97 -9.03
C PRO A 446 -10.31 7.69 -7.68
N GLY A 447 -10.27 9.03 -7.72
CA GLY A 447 -10.10 9.90 -6.56
C GLY A 447 -8.70 9.86 -5.92
N GLY A 448 -7.68 9.42 -6.65
CA GLY A 448 -6.31 9.27 -6.14
C GLY A 448 -6.17 8.19 -5.05
N HIS A 449 -7.12 7.24 -4.96
CA HIS A 449 -7.19 6.28 -3.86
C HIS A 449 -6.39 5.00 -4.17
N PRO A 450 -5.16 4.84 -3.62
CA PRO A 450 -4.27 3.73 -4.00
C PRO A 450 -4.78 2.36 -3.55
N MET A 451 -5.63 2.32 -2.52
CA MET A 451 -6.29 1.10 -2.05
C MET A 451 -7.59 0.81 -2.79
N HIS A 452 -7.99 1.65 -3.77
CA HIS A 452 -9.20 1.59 -4.58
C HIS A 452 -10.52 1.78 -3.82
N LEU A 453 -10.62 1.30 -2.60
CA LEU A 453 -11.78 1.38 -1.68
C LEU A 453 -11.26 1.58 -0.27
N ASP A 454 -12.09 2.10 0.62
CA ASP A 454 -11.75 2.23 2.03
C ASP A 454 -11.36 0.91 2.66
N ILE A 455 -10.53 1.00 3.68
CA ILE A 455 -10.20 -0.11 4.56
C ILE A 455 -11.00 0.07 5.84
N ALA A 456 -12.08 -0.71 5.96
CA ALA A 456 -12.98 -0.74 7.12
C ALA A 456 -13.40 -2.18 7.40
N LEU A 457 -13.89 -2.47 8.60
CA LEU A 457 -14.24 -3.84 9.01
C LEU A 457 -15.20 -4.54 8.04
N ASP A 458 -16.14 -3.79 7.49
CA ASP A 458 -17.13 -4.25 6.51
C ASP A 458 -16.63 -4.23 5.06
N GLN A 459 -15.40 -3.76 4.82
CA GLN A 459 -14.72 -3.72 3.52
C GLN A 459 -13.30 -4.31 3.57
N LEU A 460 -13.06 -5.29 4.44
CA LEU A 460 -11.76 -5.95 4.63
C LEU A 460 -11.91 -7.47 4.53
N GLY A 461 -10.86 -8.16 4.09
CA GLY A 461 -10.84 -9.61 3.97
C GLY A 461 -11.98 -10.14 3.09
N PRO A 462 -12.80 -11.08 3.58
CA PRO A 462 -13.86 -11.71 2.78
C PRO A 462 -15.02 -10.76 2.40
N PHE A 463 -15.05 -9.55 2.96
CA PHE A 463 -16.03 -8.52 2.63
C PHE A 463 -15.52 -7.52 1.57
N ARG A 464 -14.30 -7.71 1.03
CA ARG A 464 -13.68 -6.81 0.07
C ARG A 464 -13.67 -7.36 -1.35
N PRO A 465 -14.15 -6.65 -2.38
CA PRO A 465 -14.81 -5.32 -2.37
C PRO A 465 -16.21 -5.36 -1.74
N THR A 466 -16.89 -6.50 -1.83
CA THR A 466 -18.17 -6.81 -1.20
C THR A 466 -18.20 -8.29 -0.78
N ARG A 467 -19.16 -8.70 0.06
CA ARG A 467 -19.30 -10.10 0.47
C ARG A 467 -19.48 -11.06 -0.72
N GLN A 468 -20.20 -10.65 -1.75
CA GLN A 468 -20.47 -11.49 -2.93
C GLN A 468 -19.23 -11.66 -3.81
N LEU A 469 -18.34 -10.68 -3.80
CA LEU A 469 -17.12 -10.64 -4.64
C LEU A 469 -15.84 -11.00 -3.85
N GLY A 470 -15.92 -11.25 -2.55
CA GLY A 470 -14.79 -11.44 -1.65
C GLY A 470 -13.98 -12.73 -1.89
N ARG A 471 -14.37 -13.56 -2.86
CA ARG A 471 -13.67 -14.80 -3.26
C ARG A 471 -13.04 -14.72 -4.64
N TRP A 472 -12.73 -13.53 -5.13
CA TRP A 472 -12.10 -13.23 -6.44
C TRP A 472 -12.91 -13.63 -7.65
N ARG A 473 -14.07 -14.27 -7.50
CA ARG A 473 -15.03 -14.63 -8.55
C ARG A 473 -16.11 -13.58 -8.68
N THR A 474 -16.67 -13.47 -9.86
CA THR A 474 -17.87 -12.65 -10.11
C THR A 474 -19.05 -13.56 -10.53
N PRO A 475 -20.28 -13.04 -10.56
CA PRO A 475 -21.42 -13.76 -11.14
C PRO A 475 -21.33 -13.94 -12.66
N ILE A 476 -20.32 -13.39 -13.32
CA ILE A 476 -20.10 -13.49 -14.77
C ILE A 476 -19.12 -14.63 -15.02
N ASP A 477 -19.54 -15.62 -15.82
CA ASP A 477 -18.70 -16.75 -16.17
C ASP A 477 -17.43 -16.31 -16.92
N GLY A 478 -16.28 -16.79 -16.43
CA GLY A 478 -14.97 -16.44 -16.97
C GLY A 478 -14.41 -15.10 -16.51
N LEU A 479 -15.12 -14.35 -15.65
CA LEU A 479 -14.64 -13.06 -15.12
C LEU A 479 -14.22 -13.15 -13.65
N TYR A 480 -12.97 -12.79 -13.39
CA TYR A 480 -12.36 -12.77 -12.06
C TYR A 480 -11.84 -11.39 -11.72
N ILE A 481 -11.73 -11.09 -10.42
CA ILE A 481 -11.23 -9.82 -9.93
C ILE A 481 -9.99 -9.98 -9.06
N SER A 482 -9.09 -9.01 -9.18
CA SER A 482 -7.85 -8.87 -8.43
C SER A 482 -7.59 -7.39 -8.12
N GLY A 483 -6.42 -7.07 -7.59
CA GLY A 483 -5.99 -5.69 -7.32
C GLY A 483 -6.21 -5.26 -5.88
N ALA A 484 -5.78 -4.03 -5.57
CA ALA A 484 -5.82 -3.46 -4.23
C ALA A 484 -7.25 -3.34 -3.64
N GLY A 485 -8.26 -3.27 -4.51
CA GLY A 485 -9.66 -3.22 -4.12
C GLY A 485 -10.28 -4.58 -3.76
N THR A 486 -9.51 -5.67 -3.68
CA THR A 486 -10.03 -7.03 -3.42
C THR A 486 -9.42 -7.66 -2.17
N ASN A 487 -9.97 -8.80 -1.75
CA ASN A 487 -9.48 -9.58 -0.60
C ASN A 487 -7.99 -9.97 -0.76
N PRO A 488 -7.13 -9.88 0.28
CA PRO A 488 -7.45 -9.54 1.67
C PRO A 488 -7.51 -8.04 1.93
N SER A 489 -6.72 -7.22 1.23
CA SER A 489 -6.56 -5.78 1.43
C SER A 489 -5.73 -5.17 0.30
N GLY A 490 -5.58 -3.84 0.32
CA GLY A 490 -4.64 -3.09 -0.52
C GLY A 490 -3.17 -3.24 -0.10
N GLY A 491 -2.32 -2.40 -0.67
CA GLY A 491 -0.87 -2.41 -0.51
C GLY A 491 -0.15 -3.32 -1.52
N ILE A 492 1.18 -3.34 -1.47
CA ILE A 492 2.00 -4.18 -2.36
C ILE A 492 2.05 -5.59 -1.79
N ALA A 493 1.04 -6.39 -2.09
CA ALA A 493 0.85 -7.72 -1.50
C ALA A 493 1.04 -8.89 -2.49
N GLY A 494 0.56 -8.76 -3.72
CA GLY A 494 0.54 -9.84 -4.71
C GLY A 494 -0.50 -10.94 -4.42
N THR A 495 -0.93 -11.11 -3.17
CA THR A 495 -1.92 -12.11 -2.75
C THR A 495 -3.22 -12.05 -3.54
N PRO A 496 -3.84 -10.88 -3.79
CA PRO A 496 -5.04 -10.80 -4.64
C PRO A 496 -4.82 -11.41 -6.02
N GLY A 497 -3.65 -11.15 -6.63
CA GLY A 497 -3.27 -11.73 -7.94
C GLY A 497 -3.14 -13.23 -7.90
N ARG A 498 -2.37 -13.77 -6.95
CA ARG A 498 -2.21 -15.20 -6.75
C ARG A 498 -3.54 -15.92 -6.54
N GLN A 499 -4.43 -15.35 -5.74
CA GLN A 499 -5.70 -15.98 -5.43
C GLN A 499 -6.71 -15.92 -6.60
N ALA A 500 -6.72 -14.83 -7.37
CA ALA A 500 -7.53 -14.75 -8.59
C ALA A 500 -7.08 -15.78 -9.64
N ALA A 501 -5.77 -15.92 -9.83
CA ALA A 501 -5.23 -16.95 -10.71
C ALA A 501 -5.60 -18.37 -10.25
N ARG A 502 -5.45 -18.67 -8.96
CA ARG A 502 -5.86 -19.96 -8.38
C ARG A 502 -7.36 -20.23 -8.52
N ALA A 503 -8.20 -19.20 -8.37
CA ALA A 503 -9.64 -19.30 -8.54
C ALA A 503 -9.99 -19.69 -9.99
N LEU A 504 -9.38 -19.02 -10.98
CA LEU A 504 -9.57 -19.32 -12.40
C LEU A 504 -9.11 -20.74 -12.74
N LEU A 505 -7.92 -21.13 -12.33
CA LEU A 505 -7.38 -22.48 -12.60
C LEU A 505 -8.24 -23.58 -11.99
N ALA A 506 -8.73 -23.40 -10.76
CA ALA A 506 -9.60 -24.37 -10.09
C ALA A 506 -10.96 -24.55 -10.79
N ASP A 507 -11.50 -23.50 -11.42
CA ASP A 507 -12.78 -23.58 -12.13
C ASP A 507 -12.64 -24.23 -13.51
N GLN A 508 -11.45 -24.14 -14.13
CA GLN A 508 -11.17 -24.81 -15.42
C GLN A 508 -10.84 -26.30 -15.30
N THR A 509 -10.63 -26.82 -14.10
CA THR A 509 -10.38 -28.24 -13.82
C THR A 509 -11.65 -29.01 -13.45
N LYS A 510 -12.79 -28.34 -13.35
CA LYS A 510 -14.13 -28.94 -13.14
C LYS A 510 -14.83 -29.19 -14.45
#